data_d22f12c381bd04b8d6d351759fd2fd82
#
_entry.id   d22f12c381bd04b8d6d351759fd2fd82
#
_cell.length_a   1.000
_cell.length_b   1.000
_cell.length_c   1.000
_cell.angle_alpha   90.00
_cell.angle_beta   90.00
_cell.angle_gamma   90.00
#
_symmetry.space_group_name_H-M   'P 1'
#
loop_
_entity.id
_entity.type
_entity.pdbx_description
1 polymer ?
#
loop_
_entity_poly.entity_id
_entity_poly.type
_entity_poly.pdbx_seq_one_letter_code
_entity_poly.pdbx_strand_id
1 'polypeptide(L)'
;MKNFLTLFFLLTFFFTSAQTYTGDSWGQVKTNGTGTIALAYVETPSFVYKDKSGKVTGICVDIMTDFVSWVNDTKGVKLGSKYVGDGSNFKGMYEKVKGSIGGVVGLGNVTITDERKKEVKFSPPFITNFAILITNGSVPTLAKFEDLPTTFAGLTAYAAKGTTNEKRVLELKQKYFPAMKTAATTTSQETLEKVIGDPKGFAYLDLAFYLEAMQMNKGIKRHPIGDKAAEQFGFIMPMNSDWSPLMADFFEANGGYLNSQEYRSILLKHLGEPGMKLMKLAGK
;
A
#
# COMPACT_ATOMS: atom_id res chain seq x y z
N MET A 1 61.59 31.00 -13.63
CA MET A 1 60.34 30.80 -14.36
C MET A 1 59.64 29.61 -13.69
N LYS A 2 58.63 29.86 -12.86
CA LYS A 2 57.83 28.83 -12.17
C LYS A 2 56.52 28.67 -12.92
N ASN A 3 56.33 27.51 -13.54
CA ASN A 3 55.08 27.17 -14.21
C ASN A 3 54.07 26.73 -13.18
N PHE A 4 52.98 27.50 -13.02
CA PHE A 4 51.81 27.17 -12.23
C PHE A 4 50.86 26.37 -13.12
N LEU A 5 50.73 25.07 -12.89
CA LEU A 5 49.80 24.19 -13.57
C LEU A 5 48.46 24.25 -12.80
N THR A 6 47.47 25.01 -13.32
CA THR A 6 46.12 25.09 -12.74
C THR A 6 45.31 23.90 -13.19
N LEU A 7 45.09 22.96 -12.26
CA LEU A 7 44.28 21.77 -12.47
C LEU A 7 42.76 22.17 -12.37
N PHE A 8 42.07 22.21 -13.50
CA PHE A 8 40.64 22.50 -13.55
C PHE A 8 39.86 21.22 -13.22
N PHE A 9 39.31 21.13 -12.02
CA PHE A 9 38.47 20.00 -11.59
C PHE A 9 37.06 20.19 -12.19
N LEU A 10 36.74 19.49 -13.26
CA LEU A 10 35.38 19.43 -13.81
C LEU A 10 34.51 18.60 -12.88
N LEU A 11 33.69 19.25 -12.04
CA LEU A 11 32.62 18.59 -11.29
C LEU A 11 31.49 18.20 -12.27
N THR A 12 31.49 16.97 -12.72
CA THR A 12 30.34 16.41 -13.43
C THR A 12 29.22 16.11 -12.42
N PHE A 13 28.21 16.96 -12.38
CA PHE A 13 26.96 16.69 -11.67
C PHE A 13 26.22 15.56 -12.41
N PHE A 14 26.28 14.34 -11.91
CA PHE A 14 25.36 13.29 -12.31
C PHE A 14 23.98 13.62 -11.76
N PHE A 15 23.13 14.20 -12.59
CA PHE A 15 21.70 14.21 -12.32
C PHE A 15 21.20 12.77 -12.41
N THR A 16 21.04 12.09 -11.28
CA THR A 16 20.26 10.85 -11.22
C THR A 16 18.81 11.24 -11.45
N SER A 17 18.38 11.20 -12.71
CA SER A 17 16.96 11.26 -13.06
C SER A 17 16.30 10.06 -12.37
N ALA A 18 15.46 10.30 -11.38
CA ALA A 18 14.65 9.25 -10.80
C ALA A 18 13.82 8.65 -11.93
N GLN A 19 14.05 7.37 -12.23
CA GLN A 19 13.36 6.66 -13.30
C GLN A 19 11.86 6.65 -13.00
N THR A 20 11.11 7.48 -13.73
CA THR A 20 9.66 7.57 -13.65
C THR A 20 9.00 6.50 -14.52
N TYR A 21 7.77 6.15 -14.20
CA TYR A 21 6.98 5.26 -15.03
C TYR A 21 6.24 6.04 -16.11
N THR A 22 5.92 5.37 -17.21
CA THR A 22 5.15 5.94 -18.31
C THR A 22 4.00 5.03 -18.71
N GLY A 23 2.83 5.64 -18.93
CA GLY A 23 1.64 5.02 -19.49
C GLY A 23 0.89 6.07 -20.30
N ASP A 24 0.03 5.64 -21.21
CA ASP A 24 -0.73 6.56 -22.06
C ASP A 24 -1.77 7.32 -21.25
N SER A 25 -1.90 8.63 -21.45
CA SER A 25 -2.99 9.42 -20.89
C SER A 25 -4.33 9.01 -21.48
N TRP A 26 -5.42 9.25 -20.78
CA TRP A 26 -6.75 8.98 -21.32
C TRP A 26 -7.02 9.76 -22.61
N GLY A 27 -6.54 11.01 -22.69
CA GLY A 27 -6.62 11.82 -23.91
C GLY A 27 -5.94 11.15 -25.10
N GLN A 28 -4.74 10.57 -24.91
CA GLN A 28 -4.02 9.80 -25.96
C GLN A 28 -4.79 8.54 -26.37
N VAL A 29 -5.26 7.75 -25.40
CA VAL A 29 -6.03 6.52 -25.66
C VAL A 29 -7.29 6.84 -26.45
N LYS A 30 -8.01 7.89 -26.07
CA LYS A 30 -9.22 8.33 -26.74
C LYS A 30 -8.98 8.77 -28.18
N THR A 31 -7.88 9.45 -28.44
CA THR A 31 -7.52 9.93 -29.79
C THR A 31 -7.06 8.78 -30.67
N ASN A 32 -6.27 7.86 -30.13
CA ASN A 32 -5.65 6.77 -30.89
C ASN A 32 -6.53 5.51 -31.01
N GLY A 33 -7.61 5.43 -30.21
CA GLY A 33 -8.44 4.24 -30.10
C GLY A 33 -7.78 3.07 -29.38
N THR A 34 -6.53 3.24 -28.95
CA THR A 34 -5.73 2.19 -28.27
C THR A 34 -4.70 2.82 -27.34
N GLY A 35 -4.27 2.07 -26.32
CA GLY A 35 -3.19 2.50 -25.43
C GLY A 35 -2.92 1.52 -24.30
N THR A 36 -1.98 1.89 -23.43
CA THR A 36 -1.52 1.04 -22.32
C THR A 36 -1.40 1.85 -21.03
N ILE A 37 -2.07 1.39 -19.98
CA ILE A 37 -1.92 1.91 -18.61
C ILE A 37 -0.78 1.16 -17.90
N ALA A 38 0.06 1.90 -17.18
CA ALA A 38 1.16 1.33 -16.40
C ALA A 38 0.72 1.11 -14.95
N LEU A 39 0.80 -0.13 -14.47
CA LEU A 39 0.42 -0.55 -13.14
C LEU A 39 1.68 -0.72 -12.28
N ALA A 40 2.01 0.30 -11.50
CA ALA A 40 3.05 0.22 -10.48
C ALA A 40 2.46 -0.47 -9.23
N TYR A 41 3.27 -1.24 -8.49
CA TYR A 41 2.73 -1.97 -7.36
C TYR A 41 3.73 -2.12 -6.22
N VAL A 42 3.20 -2.41 -5.03
CA VAL A 42 3.96 -2.92 -3.89
C VAL A 42 3.36 -4.26 -3.49
N GLU A 43 4.23 -5.27 -3.30
CA GLU A 43 3.77 -6.59 -2.88
C GLU A 43 3.15 -6.51 -1.48
N THR A 44 1.88 -6.94 -1.40
CA THR A 44 1.08 -6.92 -0.18
C THR A 44 0.15 -8.14 -0.22
N PRO A 45 0.16 -9.00 0.80
CA PRO A 45 -0.71 -10.17 0.87
C PRO A 45 -2.15 -9.82 0.53
N SER A 46 -2.83 -10.66 -0.22
CA SER A 46 -4.20 -10.50 -0.71
C SER A 46 -4.44 -9.33 -1.68
N PHE A 47 -3.67 -8.22 -1.60
CA PHE A 47 -3.89 -7.03 -2.43
C PHE A 47 -3.14 -7.06 -3.75
N VAL A 48 -1.82 -7.27 -3.72
CA VAL A 48 -0.97 -7.48 -4.90
C VAL A 48 0.14 -8.44 -4.50
N TYR A 49 0.17 -9.60 -5.10
CA TYR A 49 1.18 -10.61 -4.80
C TYR A 49 1.46 -11.47 -6.03
N LYS A 50 2.52 -12.25 -6.00
CA LYS A 50 2.81 -13.25 -7.03
C LYS A 50 2.27 -14.60 -6.59
N ASP A 51 1.51 -15.24 -7.46
CA ASP A 51 1.07 -16.61 -7.26
C ASP A 51 2.23 -17.61 -7.45
N LYS A 52 1.95 -18.91 -7.30
CA LYS A 52 2.94 -19.97 -7.44
C LYS A 52 3.59 -20.05 -8.82
N SER A 53 2.97 -19.47 -9.85
CA SER A 53 3.51 -19.38 -11.22
C SER A 53 4.35 -18.13 -11.45
N GLY A 54 4.43 -17.22 -10.47
CA GLY A 54 5.07 -15.92 -10.57
C GLY A 54 4.20 -14.83 -11.20
N LYS A 55 2.93 -15.11 -11.49
CA LYS A 55 1.98 -14.14 -12.03
C LYS A 55 1.51 -13.18 -10.94
N VAL A 56 1.54 -11.88 -11.24
CA VAL A 56 0.99 -10.85 -10.36
C VAL A 56 -0.53 -10.99 -10.30
N THR A 57 -1.09 -11.07 -9.10
CA THR A 57 -2.51 -11.26 -8.81
C THR A 57 -2.89 -10.53 -7.52
N GLY A 58 -4.16 -10.53 -7.14
CA GLY A 58 -4.66 -9.92 -5.92
C GLY A 58 -5.88 -9.02 -6.14
N ILE A 59 -6.46 -8.51 -5.05
CA ILE A 59 -7.65 -7.64 -5.07
C ILE A 59 -7.44 -6.45 -6.02
N CYS A 60 -6.32 -5.75 -5.89
CA CYS A 60 -6.02 -4.58 -6.73
C CYS A 60 -5.89 -4.93 -8.21
N VAL A 61 -5.32 -6.10 -8.50
CA VAL A 61 -5.12 -6.60 -9.86
C VAL A 61 -6.44 -6.94 -10.52
N ASP A 62 -7.31 -7.66 -9.81
CA ASP A 62 -8.61 -8.06 -10.33
C ASP A 62 -9.52 -6.83 -10.55
N ILE A 63 -9.56 -5.86 -9.60
CA ILE A 63 -10.29 -4.59 -9.79
C ILE A 63 -9.78 -3.82 -11.02
N MET A 64 -8.46 -3.74 -11.22
CA MET A 64 -7.89 -3.06 -12.40
C MET A 64 -8.17 -3.82 -13.70
N THR A 65 -8.30 -5.13 -13.65
CA THR A 65 -8.73 -5.94 -14.79
C THR A 65 -10.17 -5.60 -15.17
N ASP A 66 -11.06 -5.52 -14.19
CA ASP A 66 -12.46 -5.12 -14.42
C ASP A 66 -12.55 -3.68 -14.93
N PHE A 67 -11.75 -2.76 -14.38
CA PHE A 67 -11.67 -1.38 -14.88
C PHE A 67 -11.25 -1.31 -16.36
N VAL A 68 -10.20 -2.03 -16.75
CA VAL A 68 -9.73 -2.07 -18.16
C VAL A 68 -10.80 -2.66 -19.07
N SER A 69 -11.46 -3.74 -18.65
CA SER A 69 -12.59 -4.33 -19.40
C SER A 69 -13.74 -3.33 -19.58
N TRP A 70 -14.16 -2.69 -18.48
CA TRP A 70 -15.23 -1.69 -18.50
C TRP A 70 -14.90 -0.51 -19.42
N VAL A 71 -13.66 -0.01 -19.43
CA VAL A 71 -13.22 1.04 -20.35
C VAL A 71 -13.33 0.56 -21.80
N ASN A 72 -12.86 -0.65 -22.10
CA ASN A 72 -12.91 -1.20 -23.45
C ASN A 72 -14.36 -1.33 -23.94
N ASP A 73 -15.24 -1.86 -23.08
CA ASP A 73 -16.64 -2.13 -23.43
C ASP A 73 -17.47 -0.84 -23.55
N THR A 74 -17.22 0.16 -22.70
CA THR A 74 -18.06 1.36 -22.64
C THR A 74 -17.52 2.55 -23.43
N LYS A 75 -16.22 2.60 -23.72
CA LYS A 75 -15.57 3.73 -24.42
C LYS A 75 -15.14 3.37 -25.84
N GLY A 76 -15.27 2.10 -26.24
CA GLY A 76 -14.96 1.64 -27.61
C GLY A 76 -13.47 1.75 -27.98
N VAL A 77 -12.59 1.60 -27.01
CA VAL A 77 -11.13 1.65 -27.20
C VAL A 77 -10.49 0.28 -26.94
N LYS A 78 -9.21 0.12 -27.27
CA LYS A 78 -8.41 -1.06 -26.91
C LYS A 78 -7.35 -0.67 -25.88
N LEU A 79 -7.76 -0.63 -24.63
CA LEU A 79 -6.86 -0.38 -23.50
C LEU A 79 -6.24 -1.70 -23.03
N GLY A 80 -4.91 -1.71 -22.93
CA GLY A 80 -4.15 -2.76 -22.24
C GLY A 80 -3.53 -2.26 -20.95
N SER A 81 -2.93 -3.15 -20.19
CA SER A 81 -2.16 -2.80 -19.00
C SER A 81 -0.80 -3.52 -18.99
N LYS A 82 0.19 -2.88 -18.35
CA LYS A 82 1.51 -3.49 -18.11
C LYS A 82 1.95 -3.21 -16.69
N TYR A 83 2.57 -4.19 -16.02
CA TYR A 83 3.19 -3.97 -14.71
C TYR A 83 4.52 -3.25 -14.87
N VAL A 84 4.82 -2.34 -13.94
CA VAL A 84 6.08 -1.58 -13.87
C VAL A 84 6.57 -1.56 -12.42
N GLY A 85 7.92 -1.52 -12.27
CA GLY A 85 8.55 -1.62 -10.96
C GLY A 85 8.76 -3.07 -10.52
N ASP A 86 9.34 -3.23 -9.35
CA ASP A 86 9.75 -4.53 -8.80
C ASP A 86 8.87 -5.02 -7.63
N GLY A 87 7.93 -4.17 -7.18
CA GLY A 87 7.07 -4.48 -6.04
C GLY A 87 7.77 -4.43 -4.67
N SER A 88 9.05 -4.01 -4.62
CA SER A 88 9.93 -4.22 -3.48
C SER A 88 9.56 -3.44 -2.23
N ASN A 89 9.11 -2.18 -2.36
CA ASN A 89 8.77 -1.37 -1.20
C ASN A 89 7.78 -0.25 -1.51
N PHE A 90 7.00 0.11 -0.49
CA PHE A 90 5.98 1.13 -0.58
C PHE A 90 6.52 2.51 -0.95
N LYS A 91 7.57 2.98 -0.26
CA LYS A 91 8.11 4.32 -0.48
C LYS A 91 8.61 4.50 -1.92
N GLY A 92 9.33 3.51 -2.43
CA GLY A 92 9.85 3.55 -3.80
C GLY A 92 8.74 3.58 -4.85
N MET A 93 7.72 2.75 -4.71
CA MET A 93 6.55 2.76 -5.58
C MET A 93 5.81 4.10 -5.52
N TYR A 94 5.53 4.60 -4.31
CA TYR A 94 4.82 5.86 -4.09
C TYR A 94 5.52 7.05 -4.74
N GLU A 95 6.82 7.24 -4.48
CA GLU A 95 7.61 8.36 -5.03
C GLU A 95 7.72 8.28 -6.56
N LYS A 96 7.85 7.08 -7.13
CA LYS A 96 7.89 6.91 -8.58
C LYS A 96 6.54 7.22 -9.22
N VAL A 97 5.41 6.78 -8.65
CA VAL A 97 4.07 7.14 -9.13
C VAL A 97 3.85 8.65 -9.04
N LYS A 98 4.19 9.28 -7.90
CA LYS A 98 4.10 10.72 -7.68
C LYS A 98 4.87 11.52 -8.74
N GLY A 99 6.08 11.08 -9.10
CA GLY A 99 6.92 11.72 -10.12
C GLY A 99 6.58 11.36 -11.57
N SER A 100 5.63 10.47 -11.80
CA SER A 100 5.24 10.00 -13.13
C SER A 100 4.24 10.94 -13.81
N ILE A 101 3.97 10.67 -15.09
CA ILE A 101 2.97 11.38 -15.90
C ILE A 101 2.09 10.39 -16.67
N GLY A 102 0.92 10.85 -17.11
CA GLY A 102 0.02 10.06 -17.96
C GLY A 102 -0.68 8.93 -17.22
N GLY A 103 -0.80 7.79 -17.88
CA GLY A 103 -1.56 6.63 -17.43
C GLY A 103 -0.79 5.72 -16.50
N VAL A 104 -0.37 6.22 -15.36
CA VAL A 104 0.30 5.44 -14.31
C VAL A 104 -0.64 5.30 -13.12
N VAL A 105 -0.82 4.06 -12.64
CA VAL A 105 -1.63 3.75 -11.44
C VAL A 105 -0.80 2.92 -10.47
N GLY A 106 -0.75 3.35 -9.22
CA GLY A 106 -0.09 2.63 -8.13
C GLY A 106 -1.08 1.74 -7.37
N LEU A 107 -0.74 0.46 -7.27
CA LEU A 107 -1.51 -0.60 -6.67
C LEU A 107 -0.91 -1.04 -5.33
N GLY A 108 -1.76 -1.31 -4.35
CA GLY A 108 -1.38 -1.82 -3.04
C GLY A 108 -2.35 -1.35 -1.95
N ASN A 109 -1.94 -1.51 -0.71
CA ASN A 109 -2.67 -1.08 0.47
C ASN A 109 -2.41 0.40 0.79
N VAL A 110 -2.73 1.30 -0.16
CA VAL A 110 -2.41 2.73 -0.02
C VAL A 110 -3.52 3.46 0.71
N THR A 111 -3.28 3.80 1.98
CA THR A 111 -4.21 4.59 2.79
C THR A 111 -4.40 5.98 2.19
N ILE A 112 -5.65 6.36 2.00
CA ILE A 112 -6.07 7.71 1.61
C ILE A 112 -5.88 8.63 2.81
N THR A 113 -4.99 9.61 2.73
CA THR A 113 -4.78 10.64 3.75
C THR A 113 -4.79 12.03 3.12
N ASP A 114 -5.08 13.06 3.93
CA ASP A 114 -5.13 14.44 3.42
C ASP A 114 -3.75 14.95 2.99
N GLU A 115 -2.68 14.46 3.61
CA GLU A 115 -1.31 14.75 3.17
C GLU A 115 -1.05 14.15 1.79
N ARG A 116 -1.39 12.88 1.58
CA ARG A 116 -1.17 12.19 0.30
C ARG A 116 -2.03 12.76 -0.83
N LYS A 117 -3.26 13.21 -0.54
CA LYS A 117 -4.12 13.89 -1.53
C LYS A 117 -3.50 15.18 -2.09
N LYS A 118 -2.55 15.78 -1.39
CA LYS A 118 -1.81 16.97 -1.88
C LYS A 118 -0.69 16.58 -2.86
N GLU A 119 -0.31 15.32 -2.90
CA GLU A 119 0.83 14.83 -3.67
C GLU A 119 0.45 13.92 -4.84
N VAL A 120 -0.65 13.18 -4.71
CA VAL A 120 -1.17 12.23 -5.71
C VAL A 120 -2.69 12.30 -5.78
N LYS A 121 -3.26 11.94 -6.93
CA LYS A 121 -4.69 11.69 -7.05
C LYS A 121 -5.00 10.28 -6.56
N PHE A 122 -6.18 10.11 -5.98
CA PHE A 122 -6.71 8.82 -5.58
C PHE A 122 -7.91 8.42 -6.46
N SER A 123 -8.10 7.11 -6.64
CA SER A 123 -9.41 6.56 -6.99
C SER A 123 -10.41 6.81 -5.86
N PRO A 124 -11.72 6.58 -6.07
CA PRO A 124 -12.61 6.30 -4.97
C PRO A 124 -12.04 5.17 -4.09
N PRO A 125 -12.36 5.15 -2.78
CA PRO A 125 -11.90 4.08 -1.91
C PRO A 125 -12.48 2.74 -2.38
N PHE A 126 -11.64 1.70 -2.47
CA PHE A 126 -12.07 0.38 -2.87
C PHE A 126 -12.24 -0.60 -1.70
N ILE A 127 -11.66 -0.31 -0.53
CA ILE A 127 -11.79 -1.14 0.68
C ILE A 127 -11.53 -0.32 1.93
N THR A 128 -12.17 -0.72 3.04
CA THR A 128 -11.85 -0.21 4.39
C THR A 128 -10.92 -1.19 5.09
N ASN A 129 -9.80 -0.69 5.58
CA ASN A 129 -8.76 -1.45 6.27
C ASN A 129 -8.79 -1.24 7.79
N PHE A 130 -8.13 -2.15 8.48
CA PHE A 130 -7.77 -2.05 9.90
C PHE A 130 -6.29 -2.10 10.07
N ALA A 131 -5.75 -1.15 10.82
CA ALA A 131 -4.44 -1.32 11.39
C ALA A 131 -4.58 -2.06 12.73
N ILE A 132 -3.83 -3.13 12.86
CA ILE A 132 -3.87 -4.05 14.00
C ILE A 132 -2.55 -3.95 14.75
N LEU A 133 -2.64 -3.71 16.07
CA LEU A 133 -1.47 -3.76 16.95
C LEU A 133 -1.19 -5.20 17.32
N ILE A 134 0.00 -5.69 16.98
CA ILE A 134 0.42 -7.06 17.23
C ILE A 134 1.73 -7.13 18.00
N THR A 135 1.88 -8.18 18.80
CA THR A 135 3.12 -8.60 19.45
C THR A 135 3.37 -10.08 19.20
N ASN A 136 4.51 -10.59 19.68
CA ASN A 136 4.67 -12.03 19.91
C ASN A 136 3.61 -12.55 20.90
N GLY A 137 3.18 -13.80 20.75
CA GLY A 137 2.08 -14.40 21.52
C GLY A 137 2.31 -14.48 23.03
N SER A 138 3.55 -14.43 23.49
CA SER A 138 3.91 -14.48 24.92
C SER A 138 3.66 -13.16 25.68
N VAL A 139 3.52 -12.03 24.97
CA VAL A 139 3.30 -10.72 25.61
C VAL A 139 1.89 -10.64 26.20
N PRO A 140 1.68 -10.14 27.44
CA PRO A 140 0.35 -9.93 28.00
C PRO A 140 -0.51 -9.00 27.13
N THR A 141 -1.82 -9.19 27.11
CA THR A 141 -2.72 -8.32 26.34
C THR A 141 -2.72 -6.91 26.92
N LEU A 142 -2.49 -5.92 26.05
CA LEU A 142 -2.57 -4.50 26.43
C LEU A 142 -4.04 -4.12 26.62
N ALA A 143 -4.39 -3.69 27.83
CA ALA A 143 -5.77 -3.30 28.18
C ALA A 143 -6.05 -1.82 27.87
N LYS A 144 -5.07 -0.94 28.11
CA LYS A 144 -5.13 0.50 27.82
C LYS A 144 -3.75 1.02 27.41
N PHE A 145 -3.69 2.12 26.68
CA PHE A 145 -2.42 2.65 26.18
C PHE A 145 -1.49 3.19 27.29
N GLU A 146 -2.04 3.61 28.40
CA GLU A 146 -1.28 4.06 29.57
C GLU A 146 -0.41 2.95 30.17
N ASP A 147 -0.76 1.68 29.93
CA ASP A 147 0.00 0.52 30.40
C ASP A 147 1.14 0.13 29.43
N LEU A 148 1.32 0.82 28.29
CA LEU A 148 2.41 0.56 27.35
C LEU A 148 3.79 0.51 28.01
N PRO A 149 4.18 1.46 28.90
CA PRO A 149 5.50 1.44 29.52
C PRO A 149 5.78 0.20 30.38
N THR A 150 4.75 -0.44 30.90
CA THR A 150 4.84 -1.66 31.72
C THR A 150 4.64 -2.92 30.89
N THR A 151 3.55 -2.99 30.13
CA THR A 151 3.18 -4.19 29.36
C THR A 151 4.15 -4.45 28.20
N PHE A 152 4.65 -3.38 27.56
CA PHE A 152 5.62 -3.46 26.44
C PHE A 152 7.04 -3.07 26.88
N ALA A 153 7.31 -3.13 28.18
CA ALA A 153 8.66 -2.89 28.71
C ALA A 153 9.69 -3.77 28.01
N GLY A 154 10.76 -3.14 27.47
CA GLY A 154 11.84 -3.85 26.79
C GLY A 154 11.51 -4.34 25.38
N LEU A 155 10.29 -4.11 24.86
CA LEU A 155 9.94 -4.42 23.49
C LEU A 155 10.51 -3.37 22.52
N THR A 156 10.65 -3.78 21.25
CA THR A 156 11.03 -2.93 20.12
C THR A 156 9.86 -2.83 19.14
N ALA A 157 9.47 -1.61 18.82
CA ALA A 157 8.47 -1.36 17.77
C ALA A 157 9.11 -1.38 16.40
N TYR A 158 8.68 -2.27 15.53
CA TYR A 158 9.10 -2.33 14.13
C TYR A 158 8.08 -1.62 13.24
N ALA A 159 8.56 -0.87 12.22
CA ALA A 159 7.68 -0.20 11.27
C ALA A 159 8.36 0.03 9.92
N ALA A 160 7.63 -0.21 8.83
CA ALA A 160 8.11 0.08 7.49
C ALA A 160 8.08 1.59 7.22
N LYS A 161 9.20 2.12 6.70
CA LYS A 161 9.38 3.56 6.44
C LYS A 161 8.33 4.12 5.47
N GLY A 162 7.80 5.31 5.78
CA GLY A 162 6.85 6.06 4.95
C GLY A 162 5.41 5.56 5.02
N THR A 163 5.12 4.57 5.89
CA THR A 163 3.76 4.05 6.06
C THR A 163 2.97 4.79 7.14
N THR A 164 1.65 4.66 7.11
CA THR A 164 0.77 5.14 8.19
C THR A 164 1.02 4.36 9.49
N ASN A 165 1.47 3.11 9.40
CA ASN A 165 1.82 2.30 10.56
C ASN A 165 3.07 2.81 11.28
N GLU A 166 4.07 3.36 10.54
CA GLU A 166 5.19 4.07 11.15
C GLU A 166 4.72 5.29 11.96
N LYS A 167 3.82 6.12 11.37
CA LYS A 167 3.25 7.27 12.09
C LYS A 167 2.57 6.85 13.39
N ARG A 168 1.77 5.76 13.38
CA ARG A 168 1.11 5.23 14.58
C ARG A 168 2.10 4.80 15.66
N VAL A 169 3.15 4.11 15.28
CA VAL A 169 4.21 3.72 16.23
C VAL A 169 4.85 4.96 16.86
N LEU A 170 5.14 6.00 16.07
CA LEU A 170 5.70 7.25 16.57
C LEU A 170 4.72 8.03 17.46
N GLU A 171 3.43 8.01 17.16
CA GLU A 171 2.37 8.59 18.00
C GLU A 171 2.29 7.87 19.38
N LEU A 172 2.33 6.52 19.38
CA LEU A 172 2.38 5.76 20.64
C LEU A 172 3.62 6.13 21.47
N LYS A 173 4.79 6.23 20.81
CA LYS A 173 6.03 6.64 21.46
C LYS A 173 5.90 8.03 22.08
N GLN A 174 5.45 9.00 21.30
CA GLN A 174 5.33 10.38 21.76
C GLN A 174 4.35 10.55 22.91
N LYS A 175 3.18 9.88 22.81
CA LYS A 175 2.08 10.14 23.73
C LYS A 175 2.12 9.28 25.00
N TYR A 176 2.54 8.01 24.88
CA TYR A 176 2.38 7.07 25.99
C TYR A 176 3.69 6.45 26.47
N PHE A 177 4.72 6.33 25.61
CA PHE A 177 5.96 5.66 25.97
C PHE A 177 7.20 6.32 25.33
N PRO A 178 7.65 7.51 25.77
CA PRO A 178 8.79 8.22 25.17
C PRO A 178 10.10 7.40 25.10
N ALA A 179 10.33 6.51 26.10
CA ALA A 179 11.49 5.62 26.13
C ALA A 179 11.39 4.38 25.21
N MET A 180 10.28 4.23 24.47
CA MET A 180 10.04 3.11 23.55
C MET A 180 11.14 2.99 22.50
N LYS A 181 11.68 1.78 22.33
CA LYS A 181 12.63 1.46 21.26
C LYS A 181 11.88 1.33 19.95
N THR A 182 12.42 1.91 18.88
CA THR A 182 11.86 1.81 17.54
C THR A 182 12.94 1.36 16.55
N ALA A 183 12.57 0.51 15.59
CA ALA A 183 13.43 0.07 14.51
C ALA A 183 12.67 0.14 13.19
N ALA A 184 13.32 0.74 12.18
CA ALA A 184 12.75 0.83 10.85
C ALA A 184 12.97 -0.46 10.07
N THR A 185 11.97 -0.82 9.26
CA THR A 185 12.05 -1.87 8.25
C THR A 185 11.86 -1.28 6.85
N THR A 186 12.16 -2.07 5.83
CA THR A 186 11.99 -1.64 4.44
C THR A 186 10.57 -1.89 3.95
N THR A 187 9.95 -2.99 4.42
CA THR A 187 8.61 -3.43 4.00
C THR A 187 7.75 -3.82 5.19
N SER A 188 6.42 -3.83 5.00
CA SER A 188 5.49 -4.37 6.00
C SER A 188 5.64 -5.88 6.18
N GLN A 189 6.08 -6.60 5.13
CA GLN A 189 6.41 -8.02 5.22
C GLN A 189 7.60 -8.26 6.14
N GLU A 190 8.68 -7.49 5.98
CA GLU A 190 9.83 -7.53 6.90
C GLU A 190 9.41 -7.18 8.34
N THR A 191 8.49 -6.21 8.49
CA THR A 191 7.94 -5.86 9.81
C THR A 191 7.25 -7.06 10.46
N LEU A 192 6.41 -7.78 9.72
CA LEU A 192 5.75 -8.99 10.20
C LEU A 192 6.77 -10.07 10.60
N GLU A 193 7.76 -10.33 9.75
CA GLU A 193 8.81 -11.31 10.00
C GLU A 193 9.62 -10.98 11.27
N LYS A 194 9.93 -9.70 11.51
CA LYS A 194 10.58 -9.23 12.74
C LYS A 194 9.74 -9.54 13.98
N VAL A 195 8.42 -9.26 13.93
CA VAL A 195 7.54 -9.56 15.09
C VAL A 195 7.41 -11.07 15.33
N ILE A 196 7.37 -11.87 14.27
CA ILE A 196 7.33 -13.33 14.39
C ILE A 196 8.64 -13.88 14.97
N GLY A 197 9.78 -13.38 14.50
CA GLY A 197 11.10 -13.89 14.84
C GLY A 197 11.68 -13.31 16.14
N ASP A 198 11.18 -12.17 16.62
CA ASP A 198 11.65 -11.51 17.84
C ASP A 198 10.57 -11.56 18.93
N PRO A 199 10.78 -12.34 20.02
CA PRO A 199 9.86 -12.37 21.16
C PRO A 199 9.62 -11.01 21.80
N LYS A 200 10.49 -10.05 21.56
CA LYS A 200 10.39 -8.66 22.02
C LYS A 200 9.93 -7.70 20.93
N GLY A 201 9.43 -8.21 19.80
CA GLY A 201 8.94 -7.41 18.71
C GLY A 201 7.47 -7.04 18.86
N PHE A 202 7.11 -5.84 18.41
CA PHE A 202 5.73 -5.45 18.18
C PHE A 202 5.62 -4.49 16.99
N ALA A 203 4.41 -4.39 16.41
CA ALA A 203 4.15 -3.51 15.28
C ALA A 203 2.68 -3.16 15.13
N TYR A 204 2.39 -2.10 14.39
CA TYR A 204 1.14 -1.96 13.66
C TYR A 204 1.28 -2.56 12.26
N LEU A 205 0.31 -3.37 11.85
CA LEU A 205 0.22 -3.92 10.52
C LEU A 205 -1.23 -3.88 10.01
N ASP A 206 -1.40 -3.84 8.70
CA ASP A 206 -2.71 -3.91 8.08
C ASP A 206 -3.30 -5.31 8.20
N LEU A 207 -4.63 -5.39 8.12
CA LEU A 207 -5.40 -6.64 8.28
C LEU A 207 -4.83 -7.80 7.45
N ALA A 208 -4.41 -7.55 6.21
CA ALA A 208 -3.90 -8.60 5.33
C ALA A 208 -2.68 -9.33 5.90
N PHE A 209 -1.73 -8.61 6.50
CA PHE A 209 -0.54 -9.20 7.13
C PHE A 209 -0.89 -9.98 8.39
N TYR A 210 -1.88 -9.51 9.16
CA TYR A 210 -2.40 -10.24 10.30
C TYR A 210 -3.07 -11.56 9.86
N LEU A 211 -3.88 -11.53 8.80
CA LEU A 211 -4.52 -12.72 8.22
C LEU A 211 -3.48 -13.72 7.72
N GLU A 212 -2.44 -13.25 7.03
CA GLU A 212 -1.34 -14.10 6.58
C GLU A 212 -0.66 -14.80 7.76
N ALA A 213 -0.32 -14.07 8.82
CA ALA A 213 0.29 -14.66 10.01
C ALA A 213 -0.62 -15.68 10.70
N MET A 214 -1.93 -15.44 10.75
CA MET A 214 -2.91 -16.39 11.28
C MET A 214 -3.00 -17.64 10.42
N GLN A 215 -3.01 -17.52 9.10
CA GLN A 215 -3.01 -18.69 8.18
C GLN A 215 -1.73 -19.51 8.31
N MET A 216 -0.59 -18.87 8.53
CA MET A 216 0.68 -19.53 8.78
C MET A 216 0.81 -20.13 10.21
N ASN A 217 -0.23 -20.00 11.03
CA ASN A 217 -0.23 -20.40 12.45
C ASN A 217 0.96 -19.84 13.24
N LYS A 218 1.32 -18.58 12.99
CA LYS A 218 2.40 -17.91 13.69
C LYS A 218 1.90 -17.40 15.05
N GLY A 219 2.72 -17.58 16.08
CA GLY A 219 2.39 -17.24 17.47
C GLY A 219 2.39 -15.73 17.73
N ILE A 220 1.52 -14.98 17.03
CA ILE A 220 1.31 -13.55 17.24
C ILE A 220 0.05 -13.29 18.09
N LYS A 221 0.05 -12.18 18.79
CA LYS A 221 -1.08 -11.72 19.59
C LYS A 221 -1.55 -10.36 19.10
N ARG A 222 -2.86 -10.23 18.90
CA ARG A 222 -3.54 -8.96 18.65
C ARG A 222 -3.86 -8.27 19.99
N HIS A 223 -3.72 -6.95 20.00
CA HIS A 223 -4.12 -6.07 21.10
C HIS A 223 -5.29 -5.19 20.65
N PRO A 224 -6.56 -5.58 20.91
CA PRO A 224 -7.74 -4.91 20.36
C PRO A 224 -7.84 -3.42 20.66
N ILE A 225 -7.29 -2.97 21.82
CA ILE A 225 -7.23 -1.55 22.16
C ILE A 225 -6.44 -0.71 21.14
N GLY A 226 -5.52 -1.35 20.43
CA GLY A 226 -4.70 -0.72 19.40
C GLY A 226 -5.33 -0.67 18.02
N ASP A 227 -6.44 -1.37 17.80
CA ASP A 227 -7.06 -1.43 16.49
C ASP A 227 -7.53 -0.05 16.04
N LYS A 228 -7.11 0.34 14.84
CA LYS A 228 -7.54 1.56 14.19
C LYS A 228 -8.46 1.20 13.05
N ALA A 229 -9.75 1.46 13.24
CA ALA A 229 -10.79 1.26 12.24
C ALA A 229 -10.79 2.37 11.19
N ALA A 230 -11.43 2.06 10.05
CA ALA A 230 -11.85 3.03 9.03
C ALA A 230 -10.72 3.72 8.25
N GLU A 231 -9.63 3.04 7.96
CA GLU A 231 -8.71 3.48 6.93
C GLU A 231 -9.19 3.02 5.56
N GLN A 232 -9.36 3.96 4.65
CA GLN A 232 -9.75 3.65 3.29
C GLN A 232 -8.52 3.52 2.40
N PHE A 233 -8.46 2.47 1.58
CA PHE A 233 -7.45 2.32 0.55
C PHE A 233 -7.98 2.76 -0.81
N GLY A 234 -7.12 3.41 -1.59
CA GLY A 234 -7.37 3.82 -2.97
C GLY A 234 -6.16 3.59 -3.84
N PHE A 235 -6.39 3.46 -5.15
CA PHE A 235 -5.33 3.49 -6.13
C PHE A 235 -4.77 4.90 -6.22
N ILE A 236 -3.46 5.05 -6.42
CA ILE A 236 -2.82 6.35 -6.58
C ILE A 236 -2.43 6.61 -8.03
N MET A 237 -2.51 7.87 -8.42
CA MET A 237 -2.14 8.34 -9.76
C MET A 237 -1.34 9.64 -9.64
N PRO A 238 -0.51 9.99 -10.63
CA PRO A 238 0.14 11.32 -10.66
C PRO A 238 -0.88 12.45 -10.57
N MET A 239 -0.49 13.60 -9.99
CA MET A 239 -1.39 14.76 -9.86
C MET A 239 -1.95 15.27 -11.19
N ASN A 240 -1.21 15.09 -12.29
CA ASN A 240 -1.64 15.50 -13.64
C ASN A 240 -2.40 14.39 -14.40
N SER A 241 -2.67 13.24 -13.77
CA SER A 241 -3.39 12.14 -14.42
C SER A 241 -4.82 12.55 -14.80
N ASP A 242 -5.22 12.25 -16.03
CA ASP A 242 -6.57 12.43 -16.57
C ASP A 242 -7.43 11.15 -16.46
N TRP A 243 -6.90 10.10 -15.82
CA TRP A 243 -7.61 8.86 -15.57
C TRP A 243 -8.52 8.89 -14.33
N SER A 244 -8.28 9.83 -13.40
CA SER A 244 -9.02 9.90 -12.13
C SER A 244 -10.53 10.07 -12.32
N PRO A 245 -11.07 10.92 -13.22
CA PRO A 245 -12.51 10.98 -13.46
C PRO A 245 -13.08 9.67 -14.00
N LEU A 246 -12.38 9.05 -14.95
CA LEU A 246 -12.84 7.78 -15.54
C LEU A 246 -12.85 6.64 -14.52
N MET A 247 -11.89 6.65 -13.61
CA MET A 247 -11.86 5.70 -12.47
C MET A 247 -13.06 5.93 -11.55
N ALA A 248 -13.45 7.19 -11.29
CA ALA A 248 -14.65 7.51 -10.51
C ALA A 248 -15.91 7.01 -11.20
N ASP A 249 -16.05 7.26 -12.52
CA ASP A 249 -17.19 6.77 -13.32
C ASP A 249 -17.32 5.25 -13.23
N PHE A 250 -16.21 4.51 -13.29
CA PHE A 250 -16.21 3.05 -13.14
C PHE A 250 -16.75 2.62 -11.77
N PHE A 251 -16.29 3.26 -10.70
CA PHE A 251 -16.76 2.92 -9.35
C PHE A 251 -18.24 3.24 -9.11
N GLU A 252 -18.80 4.21 -9.83
CA GLU A 252 -20.22 4.59 -9.77
C GLU A 252 -21.10 3.81 -10.73
N ALA A 253 -20.51 3.15 -11.73
CA ALA A 253 -21.26 2.43 -12.77
C ALA A 253 -22.17 1.33 -12.19
N ASN A 254 -23.29 1.10 -12.83
CA ASN A 254 -24.22 -0.01 -12.56
C ASN A 254 -24.70 -0.12 -11.10
N GLY A 255 -24.89 1.02 -10.43
CA GLY A 255 -25.32 1.06 -9.02
C GLY A 255 -24.20 0.93 -8.01
N GLY A 256 -22.97 1.11 -8.48
CA GLY A 256 -21.74 1.13 -7.66
C GLY A 256 -20.99 -0.20 -7.69
N TYR A 257 -19.77 -0.15 -8.21
CA TYR A 257 -18.89 -1.33 -8.34
C TYR A 257 -18.70 -2.10 -7.03
N LEU A 258 -18.56 -1.40 -5.91
CA LEU A 258 -18.38 -2.04 -4.59
C LEU A 258 -19.61 -2.83 -4.11
N ASN A 259 -20.78 -2.62 -4.73
CA ASN A 259 -22.01 -3.36 -4.44
C ASN A 259 -22.17 -4.59 -5.35
N SER A 260 -21.33 -4.73 -6.37
CA SER A 260 -21.44 -5.77 -7.39
C SER A 260 -21.09 -7.16 -6.84
N GLN A 261 -21.53 -8.20 -7.55
CA GLN A 261 -21.17 -9.57 -7.25
C GLN A 261 -19.71 -9.86 -7.62
N GLU A 262 -19.22 -9.22 -8.67
CA GLU A 262 -17.83 -9.29 -9.14
C GLU A 262 -16.88 -8.84 -8.02
N TYR A 263 -17.09 -7.65 -7.47
CA TYR A 263 -16.26 -7.15 -6.37
C TYR A 263 -16.32 -8.07 -5.14
N ARG A 264 -17.49 -8.56 -4.77
CA ARG A 264 -17.65 -9.50 -3.66
C ARG A 264 -16.88 -10.80 -3.89
N SER A 265 -16.91 -11.32 -5.12
CA SER A 265 -16.19 -12.52 -5.52
C SER A 265 -14.67 -12.32 -5.45
N ILE A 266 -14.17 -11.14 -5.85
CA ILE A 266 -12.76 -10.75 -5.71
C ILE A 266 -12.34 -10.76 -4.24
N LEU A 267 -13.11 -10.14 -3.36
CA LEU A 267 -12.80 -10.13 -1.93
C LEU A 267 -12.77 -11.55 -1.34
N LEU A 268 -13.77 -12.37 -1.66
CA LEU A 268 -13.83 -13.75 -1.18
C LEU A 268 -12.63 -14.58 -1.69
N LYS A 269 -12.27 -14.43 -2.96
CA LYS A 269 -11.13 -15.11 -3.59
C LYS A 269 -9.80 -14.83 -2.87
N HIS A 270 -9.56 -13.58 -2.48
CA HIS A 270 -8.26 -13.15 -1.98
C HIS A 270 -8.16 -13.03 -0.45
N LEU A 271 -9.27 -12.79 0.25
CA LEU A 271 -9.30 -12.70 1.72
C LEU A 271 -9.83 -13.98 2.38
N GLY A 272 -10.59 -14.78 1.63
CA GLY A 272 -11.29 -15.95 2.17
C GLY A 272 -12.41 -15.56 3.16
N GLU A 273 -13.15 -16.56 3.64
CA GLU A 273 -14.22 -16.36 4.65
C GLU A 273 -13.73 -15.68 5.94
N PRO A 274 -12.54 -16.03 6.50
CA PRO A 274 -12.03 -15.35 7.71
C PRO A 274 -11.84 -13.86 7.52
N GLY A 275 -11.25 -13.43 6.38
CA GLY A 275 -11.04 -12.03 6.06
C GLY A 275 -12.36 -11.28 5.86
N MET A 276 -13.31 -11.88 5.14
CA MET A 276 -14.65 -11.33 4.96
C MET A 276 -15.39 -11.13 6.29
N LYS A 277 -15.25 -12.06 7.23
CA LYS A 277 -15.83 -11.96 8.57
C LYS A 277 -15.22 -10.80 9.38
N LEU A 278 -13.90 -10.67 9.35
CA LEU A 278 -13.20 -9.57 10.03
C LEU A 278 -13.58 -8.21 9.46
N MET A 279 -13.69 -8.08 8.15
CA MET A 279 -14.14 -6.84 7.50
C MET A 279 -15.55 -6.43 7.91
N LYS A 280 -16.49 -7.38 8.06
CA LYS A 280 -17.86 -7.10 8.54
C LYS A 280 -17.90 -6.61 9.98
N LEU A 281 -17.00 -7.09 10.84
CA LEU A 281 -16.89 -6.64 12.23
C LEU A 281 -16.33 -5.22 12.32
N ALA A 282 -15.59 -4.86 11.33
CA ALA A 282 -14.89 -3.62 11.20
C ALA A 282 -15.75 -2.45 10.70
N GLY A 283 -16.76 -2.70 9.95
CA GLY A 283 -17.71 -1.69 9.43
C GLY A 283 -18.89 -1.41 10.36
N LYS A 284 -18.87 -1.99 11.58
CA LYS A 284 -19.84 -1.69 12.66
C LYS A 284 -19.20 -0.79 13.70
#